data_ff70ba9f57d4652d8d3453568b44ac99
#
_entry.id   ff70ba9f57d4652d8d3453568b44ac99
#
_cell.length_a   1.000
_cell.length_b   1.000
_cell.length_c   1.000
_cell.angle_alpha   90.00
_cell.angle_beta   90.00
_cell.angle_gamma   90.00
#
_symmetry.space_group_name_H-M   'P 1'
#
loop_
_entity.id
_entity.type
_entity.pdbx_description
1 polymer ?
#
loop_
_entity_poly.entity_id
_entity_poly.type
_entity_poly.pdbx_seq_one_letter_code
_entity_poly.pdbx_strand_id
1 'polypeptide(L)'
;MVMAAIALEHGNQPAALRLCDLLDRTGTRHAWLEVLKARIALLRQDQDTARRHALRAAGLPNDDPDIANQLGVALSRTGHHEAAVSPLRLAVDRSPDNTDYRYNFAVALQFAGALDEAEANFRELVRQDPAHARGWLALAQLAKQPDPDWPEQLERQFGASRDTETRLLIGHALARIEEVRRNWDASFAWLERAKDAKRVEVGHDRAFADALADAAIASIDGPPIAERPAGDESPIFIVGMPRSGTTLVERILTSHSRVTSVGELSDFAIVLKTHLGTPGPMVLDAGVLDAAARARDLSPVGETYLERARMLAGDAPRHIDKMPFNSFFVPAILRALPGARVICLRRSPHDLLMANYRQLFATGFSYYSYSYDLEDTGHFIARFEDMARAYEAALPAARFLAIRYEDVVADQRGKTEELLSFCGLDWEDACMDFQRNAQPVATASSVQVRSPIYSSSIGQWRRYEHARKRVEDALAAHGIAPDGA
;
A
#
# COMPACT_ATOMS: atom_id res chain seq x y z
N MET A 1 -30.26 -9.11 -15.51
CA MET A 1 -29.41 -8.40 -14.54
C MET A 1 -29.62 -8.89 -13.11
N VAL A 2 -30.85 -8.92 -12.56
CA VAL A 2 -31.13 -9.40 -11.18
C VAL A 2 -30.54 -10.80 -10.93
N MET A 3 -30.80 -11.76 -11.83
CA MET A 3 -30.26 -13.12 -11.69
C MET A 3 -28.72 -13.18 -11.72
N ALA A 4 -28.06 -12.29 -12.49
CA ALA A 4 -26.61 -12.18 -12.50
C ALA A 4 -26.06 -11.62 -11.17
N ALA A 5 -26.74 -10.61 -10.60
CA ALA A 5 -26.39 -10.07 -9.29
C ALA A 5 -26.54 -11.13 -8.19
N ILE A 6 -27.69 -11.84 -8.14
CA ILE A 6 -27.93 -12.94 -7.19
C ILE A 6 -26.85 -14.03 -7.31
N ALA A 7 -26.50 -14.43 -8.54
CA ALA A 7 -25.45 -15.42 -8.76
C ALA A 7 -24.09 -14.94 -8.22
N LEU A 8 -23.78 -13.65 -8.39
CA LEU A 8 -22.54 -13.04 -7.89
C LEU A 8 -22.50 -12.99 -6.36
N GLU A 9 -23.60 -12.62 -5.71
CA GLU A 9 -23.73 -12.58 -4.24
C GLU A 9 -23.59 -13.96 -3.60
N HIS A 10 -24.04 -15.03 -4.30
CA HIS A 10 -23.82 -16.41 -3.87
C HIS A 10 -22.45 -16.99 -4.31
N GLY A 11 -21.52 -16.17 -4.75
CA GLY A 11 -20.17 -16.60 -5.15
C GLY A 11 -20.10 -17.36 -6.48
N ASN A 12 -21.22 -17.50 -7.22
CA ASN A 12 -21.26 -18.21 -8.49
C ASN A 12 -20.85 -17.29 -9.66
N GLN A 13 -19.56 -16.91 -9.68
CA GLN A 13 -19.00 -16.04 -10.71
C GLN A 13 -19.19 -16.56 -12.15
N PRO A 14 -19.02 -17.89 -12.43
CA PRO A 14 -19.23 -18.39 -13.78
C PRO A 14 -20.68 -18.24 -14.27
N ALA A 15 -21.67 -18.42 -13.39
CA ALA A 15 -23.06 -18.23 -13.75
C ALA A 15 -23.38 -16.74 -13.97
N ALA A 16 -22.87 -15.86 -13.09
CA ALA A 16 -23.01 -14.42 -13.23
C ALA A 16 -22.47 -13.92 -14.57
N LEU A 17 -21.26 -14.38 -14.95
CA LEU A 17 -20.64 -13.99 -16.22
C LEU A 17 -21.46 -14.46 -17.43
N ARG A 18 -21.88 -15.73 -17.44
CA ARG A 18 -22.73 -16.25 -18.54
C ARG A 18 -24.03 -15.45 -18.72
N LEU A 19 -24.63 -15.01 -17.62
CA LEU A 19 -25.84 -14.16 -17.67
C LEU A 19 -25.53 -12.76 -18.20
N CYS A 20 -24.39 -12.19 -17.84
CA CYS A 20 -23.93 -10.91 -18.41
C CYS A 20 -23.65 -11.05 -19.92
N ASP A 21 -22.99 -12.11 -20.37
CA ASP A 21 -22.72 -12.38 -21.79
C ASP A 21 -24.02 -12.57 -22.60
N LEU A 22 -25.01 -13.21 -22.00
CA LEU A 22 -26.33 -13.36 -22.65
C LEU A 22 -27.01 -11.98 -22.86
N LEU A 23 -26.94 -11.10 -21.85
CA LEU A 23 -27.47 -9.74 -21.95
C LEU A 23 -26.75 -8.91 -23.01
N ASP A 24 -25.42 -9.07 -23.14
CA ASP A 24 -24.65 -8.42 -24.21
C ASP A 24 -25.14 -8.83 -25.61
N ARG A 25 -25.37 -10.11 -25.81
CA ARG A 25 -25.87 -10.64 -27.10
C ARG A 25 -27.26 -10.07 -27.47
N THR A 26 -28.04 -9.63 -26.49
CA THR A 26 -29.31 -8.95 -26.74
C THR A 26 -29.14 -7.45 -27.02
N GLY A 27 -27.92 -6.92 -27.04
CA GLY A 27 -27.63 -5.50 -27.25
C GLY A 27 -27.99 -4.62 -26.05
N THR A 28 -28.15 -5.19 -24.85
CA THR A 28 -28.49 -4.46 -23.64
C THR A 28 -27.35 -3.50 -23.25
N ARG A 29 -27.64 -2.19 -23.22
CA ARG A 29 -26.73 -1.14 -22.73
C ARG A 29 -27.30 -0.55 -21.45
N HIS A 30 -26.73 -0.92 -20.30
CA HIS A 30 -27.22 -0.47 -19.00
C HIS A 30 -26.07 -0.37 -18.00
N ALA A 31 -26.03 0.69 -17.21
CA ALA A 31 -24.97 0.92 -16.21
C ALA A 31 -24.81 -0.29 -15.28
N TRP A 32 -25.90 -0.90 -14.81
CA TRP A 32 -25.84 -2.06 -13.93
C TRP A 32 -25.16 -3.28 -14.57
N LEU A 33 -25.37 -3.54 -15.86
CA LEU A 33 -24.69 -4.63 -16.55
C LEU A 33 -23.17 -4.43 -16.55
N GLU A 34 -22.72 -3.22 -16.86
CA GLU A 34 -21.29 -2.87 -16.86
C GLU A 34 -20.71 -2.92 -15.44
N VAL A 35 -21.44 -2.45 -14.42
CA VAL A 35 -21.04 -2.57 -13.00
C VAL A 35 -20.89 -4.03 -12.57
N LEU A 36 -21.82 -4.91 -12.92
CA LEU A 36 -21.71 -6.34 -12.61
C LEU A 36 -20.46 -6.97 -13.23
N LYS A 37 -20.16 -6.65 -14.49
CA LYS A 37 -18.95 -7.11 -15.16
C LYS A 37 -17.68 -6.58 -14.49
N ALA A 38 -17.68 -5.30 -14.11
CA ALA A 38 -16.56 -4.72 -13.37
C ALA A 38 -16.33 -5.45 -12.03
N ARG A 39 -17.41 -5.74 -11.28
CA ARG A 39 -17.32 -6.50 -10.02
C ARG A 39 -16.82 -7.93 -10.21
N ILE A 40 -17.30 -8.62 -11.25
CA ILE A 40 -16.80 -9.98 -11.58
C ILE A 40 -15.31 -9.94 -11.90
N ALA A 41 -14.86 -8.94 -12.68
CA ALA A 41 -13.47 -8.77 -13.02
C ALA A 41 -12.60 -8.47 -11.79
N LEU A 42 -13.06 -7.60 -10.87
CA LEU A 42 -12.39 -7.33 -9.58
C LEU A 42 -12.22 -8.60 -8.73
N LEU A 43 -13.25 -9.45 -8.68
CA LEU A 43 -13.17 -10.72 -7.95
C LEU A 43 -12.18 -11.71 -8.58
N ARG A 44 -11.91 -11.56 -9.88
CA ARG A 44 -10.91 -12.35 -10.63
C ARG A 44 -9.52 -11.71 -10.64
N GLN A 45 -9.37 -10.56 -9.96
CA GLN A 45 -8.16 -9.77 -9.96
C GLN A 45 -7.76 -9.24 -11.36
N ASP A 46 -8.71 -9.19 -12.29
CA ASP A 46 -8.54 -8.61 -13.63
C ASP A 46 -8.86 -7.11 -13.59
N GLN A 47 -7.86 -6.33 -13.19
CA GLN A 47 -7.99 -4.89 -13.00
C GLN A 47 -8.31 -4.14 -14.30
N ASP A 48 -7.76 -4.56 -15.43
CA ASP A 48 -7.99 -3.91 -16.71
C ASP A 48 -9.42 -4.08 -17.21
N THR A 49 -9.95 -5.30 -17.12
CA THR A 49 -11.34 -5.55 -17.49
C THR A 49 -12.29 -4.82 -16.53
N ALA A 50 -11.97 -4.80 -15.23
CA ALA A 50 -12.76 -4.06 -14.24
C ALA A 50 -12.78 -2.57 -14.56
N ARG A 51 -11.64 -1.97 -14.84
CA ARG A 51 -11.48 -0.55 -15.20
C ARG A 51 -12.31 -0.20 -16.43
N ARG A 52 -12.17 -0.97 -17.52
CA ARG A 52 -12.91 -0.71 -18.77
C ARG A 52 -14.41 -0.72 -18.55
N HIS A 53 -14.93 -1.70 -17.80
CA HIS A 53 -16.35 -1.79 -17.52
C HIS A 53 -16.81 -0.69 -16.56
N ALA A 54 -16.05 -0.34 -15.53
CA ALA A 54 -16.40 0.75 -14.62
C ALA A 54 -16.47 2.11 -15.36
N LEU A 55 -15.50 2.41 -16.23
CA LEU A 55 -15.52 3.63 -17.04
C LEU A 55 -16.67 3.65 -18.05
N ARG A 56 -17.03 2.50 -18.66
CA ARG A 56 -18.22 2.41 -19.53
C ARG A 56 -19.50 2.67 -18.74
N ALA A 57 -19.61 2.08 -17.53
CA ALA A 57 -20.77 2.31 -16.67
C ALA A 57 -20.93 3.78 -16.29
N ALA A 58 -19.81 4.49 -16.01
CA ALA A 58 -19.82 5.92 -15.70
C ALA A 58 -20.36 6.81 -16.86
N GLY A 59 -20.25 6.34 -18.10
CA GLY A 59 -20.81 7.02 -19.29
C GLY A 59 -22.27 6.69 -19.57
N LEU A 60 -22.94 5.86 -18.74
CA LEU A 60 -24.32 5.46 -18.93
C LEU A 60 -25.26 6.13 -17.91
N PRO A 61 -26.50 6.47 -18.29
CA PRO A 61 -27.48 7.02 -17.37
C PRO A 61 -27.75 6.05 -16.20
N ASN A 62 -27.76 6.59 -14.98
CA ASN A 62 -28.13 5.86 -13.78
C ASN A 62 -28.64 6.79 -12.68
N ASP A 63 -29.80 6.49 -12.12
CA ASP A 63 -30.41 7.20 -10.99
C ASP A 63 -30.62 6.30 -9.76
N ASP A 64 -30.25 5.02 -9.87
CA ASP A 64 -30.37 4.05 -8.79
C ASP A 64 -29.19 4.18 -7.83
N PRO A 65 -29.43 4.42 -6.53
CA PRO A 65 -28.37 4.65 -5.56
C PRO A 65 -27.48 3.42 -5.31
N ASP A 66 -28.02 2.19 -5.39
CA ASP A 66 -27.23 0.97 -5.23
C ASP A 66 -26.26 0.79 -6.38
N ILE A 67 -26.73 1.00 -7.62
CA ILE A 67 -25.89 0.92 -8.81
C ILE A 67 -24.83 2.02 -8.77
N ALA A 68 -25.20 3.23 -8.36
CA ALA A 68 -24.29 4.36 -8.24
C ALA A 68 -23.19 4.09 -7.20
N ASN A 69 -23.56 3.56 -6.03
CA ASN A 69 -22.58 3.17 -5.01
C ASN A 69 -21.64 2.07 -5.52
N GLN A 70 -22.16 1.01 -6.13
CA GLN A 70 -21.34 -0.08 -6.67
C GLN A 70 -20.40 0.40 -7.79
N LEU A 71 -20.87 1.32 -8.64
CA LEU A 71 -20.04 1.97 -9.66
C LEU A 71 -18.89 2.75 -9.03
N GLY A 72 -19.18 3.59 -8.04
CA GLY A 72 -18.18 4.37 -7.36
C GLY A 72 -17.13 3.51 -6.65
N VAL A 73 -17.57 2.43 -6.01
CA VAL A 73 -16.66 1.45 -5.41
C VAL A 73 -15.77 0.78 -6.47
N ALA A 74 -16.33 0.40 -7.62
CA ALA A 74 -15.57 -0.20 -8.72
C ALA A 74 -14.52 0.79 -9.30
N LEU A 75 -14.92 2.05 -9.50
CA LEU A 75 -14.01 3.11 -9.94
C LEU A 75 -12.89 3.35 -8.93
N SER A 76 -13.19 3.43 -7.64
CA SER A 76 -12.19 3.60 -6.59
C SER A 76 -11.20 2.43 -6.54
N ARG A 77 -11.68 1.19 -6.65
CA ARG A 77 -10.85 -0.02 -6.65
C ARG A 77 -9.96 -0.15 -7.88
N THR A 78 -10.31 0.53 -8.97
CA THR A 78 -9.50 0.60 -10.19
C THR A 78 -8.67 1.90 -10.29
N GLY A 79 -8.52 2.64 -9.17
CA GLY A 79 -7.68 3.84 -9.08
C GLY A 79 -8.32 5.15 -9.58
N HIS A 80 -9.59 5.12 -10.01
CA HIS A 80 -10.29 6.28 -10.55
C HIS A 80 -11.08 7.03 -9.46
N HIS A 81 -10.37 7.47 -8.40
CA HIS A 81 -11.00 8.05 -7.21
C HIS A 81 -11.80 9.33 -7.52
N GLU A 82 -11.28 10.21 -8.38
CA GLU A 82 -12.00 11.43 -8.79
C GLU A 82 -13.31 11.10 -9.54
N ALA A 83 -13.27 10.13 -10.45
CA ALA A 83 -14.45 9.68 -11.18
C ALA A 83 -15.47 8.97 -10.27
N ALA A 84 -15.03 8.39 -9.17
CA ALA A 84 -15.89 7.72 -8.18
C ALA A 84 -16.71 8.72 -7.35
N VAL A 85 -16.27 9.95 -7.20
CA VAL A 85 -16.95 10.97 -6.35
C VAL A 85 -18.39 11.23 -6.81
N SER A 86 -18.60 11.44 -8.12
CA SER A 86 -19.93 11.78 -8.65
C SER A 86 -20.97 10.69 -8.41
N PRO A 87 -20.76 9.41 -8.78
CA PRO A 87 -21.74 8.37 -8.51
C PRO A 87 -21.93 8.10 -7.01
N LEU A 88 -20.89 8.20 -6.17
CA LEU A 88 -21.05 8.03 -4.73
C LEU A 88 -21.82 9.17 -4.08
N ARG A 89 -21.65 10.41 -4.56
CA ARG A 89 -22.50 11.55 -4.16
C ARG A 89 -23.96 11.29 -4.49
N LEU A 90 -24.27 10.84 -5.72
CA LEU A 90 -25.63 10.47 -6.11
C LEU A 90 -26.23 9.41 -5.15
N ALA A 91 -25.47 8.40 -4.77
CA ALA A 91 -25.92 7.37 -3.84
C ALA A 91 -26.29 7.96 -2.47
N VAL A 92 -25.46 8.84 -1.91
CA VAL A 92 -25.71 9.53 -0.64
C VAL A 92 -26.90 10.49 -0.74
N ASP A 93 -27.00 11.28 -1.81
CA ASP A 93 -28.09 12.25 -2.01
C ASP A 93 -29.46 11.55 -2.12
N ARG A 94 -29.50 10.36 -2.73
CA ARG A 94 -30.73 9.56 -2.88
C ARG A 94 -31.06 8.71 -1.64
N SER A 95 -30.06 8.38 -0.82
CA SER A 95 -30.22 7.55 0.37
C SER A 95 -29.36 8.10 1.51
N PRO A 96 -29.72 9.28 2.08
CA PRO A 96 -28.86 9.99 3.04
C PRO A 96 -28.68 9.26 4.37
N ASP A 97 -29.55 8.33 4.71
CA ASP A 97 -29.46 7.53 5.94
C ASP A 97 -28.64 6.24 5.76
N ASN A 98 -28.15 5.95 4.53
CA ASN A 98 -27.33 4.78 4.29
C ASN A 98 -25.87 5.07 4.64
N THR A 99 -25.43 4.54 5.76
CA THR A 99 -24.10 4.76 6.33
C THR A 99 -22.99 4.12 5.49
N ASP A 100 -23.24 3.01 4.80
CA ASP A 100 -22.28 2.38 3.89
C ASP A 100 -21.98 3.27 2.67
N TYR A 101 -23.03 3.89 2.10
CA TYR A 101 -22.84 4.82 0.98
C TYR A 101 -22.04 6.04 1.41
N ARG A 102 -22.37 6.61 2.56
CA ARG A 102 -21.66 7.75 3.13
C ARG A 102 -20.20 7.41 3.42
N TYR A 103 -19.94 6.22 3.96
CA TYR A 103 -18.56 5.75 4.17
C TYR A 103 -17.77 5.68 2.86
N ASN A 104 -18.33 5.03 1.83
CA ASN A 104 -17.68 4.89 0.53
C ASN A 104 -17.43 6.25 -0.13
N PHE A 105 -18.40 7.17 -0.01
CA PHE A 105 -18.26 8.54 -0.53
C PHE A 105 -17.16 9.31 0.19
N ALA A 106 -17.12 9.28 1.51
CA ALA A 106 -16.08 9.95 2.30
C ALA A 106 -14.67 9.39 1.98
N VAL A 107 -14.54 8.08 1.79
CA VAL A 107 -13.28 7.43 1.38
C VAL A 107 -12.86 7.91 -0.02
N ALA A 108 -13.78 7.97 -0.99
CA ALA A 108 -13.46 8.47 -2.34
C ALA A 108 -13.01 9.94 -2.32
N LEU A 109 -13.69 10.79 -1.54
CA LEU A 109 -13.30 12.19 -1.33
C LEU A 109 -11.89 12.30 -0.74
N GLN A 110 -11.56 11.46 0.25
CA GLN A 110 -10.24 11.44 0.87
C GLN A 110 -9.14 11.12 -0.17
N PHE A 111 -9.34 10.09 -1.00
CA PHE A 111 -8.39 9.73 -2.05
C PHE A 111 -8.34 10.77 -3.18
N ALA A 112 -9.45 11.41 -3.52
CA ALA A 112 -9.49 12.52 -4.46
C ALA A 112 -8.85 13.82 -3.90
N GLY A 113 -8.53 13.87 -2.58
CA GLY A 113 -7.90 15.01 -1.93
C GLY A 113 -8.87 16.08 -1.39
N ALA A 114 -10.17 15.85 -1.47
CA ALA A 114 -11.21 16.72 -0.92
C ALA A 114 -11.36 16.47 0.61
N LEU A 115 -10.29 16.74 1.37
CA LEU A 115 -10.14 16.29 2.76
C LEU A 115 -11.17 16.92 3.73
N ASP A 116 -11.52 18.19 3.54
CA ASP A 116 -12.48 18.87 4.42
C ASP A 116 -13.90 18.31 4.21
N GLU A 117 -14.28 17.99 2.96
CA GLU A 117 -15.56 17.36 2.65
C GLU A 117 -15.59 15.90 3.13
N ALA A 118 -14.47 15.18 3.02
CA ALA A 118 -14.32 13.83 3.56
C ALA A 118 -14.51 13.83 5.09
N GLU A 119 -13.86 14.73 5.81
CA GLU A 119 -14.01 14.88 7.25
C GLU A 119 -15.47 15.16 7.66
N ALA A 120 -16.15 16.06 6.95
CA ALA A 120 -17.57 16.39 7.21
C ALA A 120 -18.47 15.15 7.03
N ASN A 121 -18.24 14.34 5.98
CA ASN A 121 -18.99 13.11 5.75
C ASN A 121 -18.68 12.02 6.78
N PHE A 122 -17.43 11.87 7.23
CA PHE A 122 -17.11 10.94 8.33
C PHE A 122 -17.71 11.40 9.67
N ARG A 123 -17.77 12.71 9.96
CA ARG A 123 -18.47 13.23 11.15
C ARG A 123 -19.95 12.89 11.13
N GLU A 124 -20.62 13.09 10.00
CA GLU A 124 -22.03 12.75 9.83
C GLU A 124 -22.25 11.23 9.90
N LEU A 125 -21.35 10.43 9.32
CA LEU A 125 -21.39 8.97 9.42
C LEU A 125 -21.40 8.50 10.88
N VAL A 126 -20.43 8.93 11.70
CA VAL A 126 -20.34 8.48 13.09
C VAL A 126 -21.42 9.09 13.99
N ARG A 127 -22.08 10.17 13.56
CA ARG A 127 -23.27 10.69 14.19
C ARG A 127 -24.51 9.79 13.93
N GLN A 128 -24.66 9.28 12.69
CA GLN A 128 -25.74 8.39 12.29
C GLN A 128 -25.53 6.97 12.83
N ASP A 129 -24.32 6.46 12.74
CA ASP A 129 -23.91 5.16 13.26
C ASP A 129 -22.68 5.31 14.18
N PRO A 130 -22.92 5.57 15.47
CA PRO A 130 -21.83 5.65 16.45
C PRO A 130 -21.00 4.37 16.60
N ALA A 131 -21.51 3.22 16.17
CA ALA A 131 -20.79 1.93 16.23
C ALA A 131 -19.85 1.69 15.04
N HIS A 132 -19.86 2.55 14.03
CA HIS A 132 -19.09 2.39 12.79
C HIS A 132 -17.58 2.58 12.99
N ALA A 133 -16.89 1.53 13.43
CA ALA A 133 -15.48 1.58 13.84
C ALA A 133 -14.53 2.08 12.73
N ARG A 134 -14.76 1.69 11.45
CA ARG A 134 -13.95 2.19 10.31
C ARG A 134 -14.14 3.69 10.09
N GLY A 135 -15.36 4.18 10.26
CA GLY A 135 -15.66 5.61 10.17
C GLY A 135 -14.93 6.42 11.25
N TRP A 136 -14.90 5.91 12.48
CA TRP A 136 -14.15 6.54 13.57
C TRP A 136 -12.65 6.60 13.29
N LEU A 137 -12.07 5.51 12.80
CA LEU A 137 -10.64 5.51 12.44
C LEU A 137 -10.34 6.51 11.33
N ALA A 138 -11.15 6.52 10.25
CA ALA A 138 -10.95 7.44 9.14
C ALA A 138 -11.11 8.91 9.58
N LEU A 139 -12.11 9.19 10.41
CA LEU A 139 -12.32 10.51 11.00
C LEU A 139 -11.12 10.94 11.85
N ALA A 140 -10.65 10.07 12.76
CA ALA A 140 -9.51 10.38 13.61
C ALA A 140 -8.21 10.63 12.81
N GLN A 141 -8.06 10.02 11.64
CA GLN A 141 -6.91 10.25 10.76
C GLN A 141 -6.94 11.62 10.08
N LEU A 142 -8.14 12.15 9.78
CA LEU A 142 -8.32 13.44 9.09
C LEU A 142 -8.47 14.62 10.05
N ALA A 143 -9.13 14.41 11.18
CA ALA A 143 -9.49 15.48 12.11
C ALA A 143 -8.26 16.20 12.67
N LYS A 144 -8.15 17.50 12.36
CA LYS A 144 -7.13 18.39 12.93
C LYS A 144 -7.45 18.79 14.38
N GLN A 145 -8.72 18.78 14.72
CA GLN A 145 -9.24 19.13 16.05
C GLN A 145 -10.32 18.11 16.43
N PRO A 146 -9.95 17.01 17.11
CA PRO A 146 -10.91 16.04 17.63
C PRO A 146 -11.81 16.65 18.68
N ASP A 147 -13.12 16.32 18.65
CA ASP A 147 -14.05 16.81 19.67
C ASP A 147 -13.66 16.26 21.06
N PRO A 148 -13.84 17.05 22.11
CA PRO A 148 -13.44 16.65 23.46
C PRO A 148 -14.07 15.34 23.95
N ASP A 149 -15.30 15.05 23.53
CA ASP A 149 -16.10 13.92 24.00
C ASP A 149 -15.79 12.59 23.24
N TRP A 150 -15.07 12.66 22.13
CA TRP A 150 -14.75 11.45 21.33
C TRP A 150 -14.00 10.37 22.10
N PRO A 151 -12.95 10.69 22.88
CA PRO A 151 -12.24 9.64 23.62
C PRO A 151 -13.16 8.87 24.55
N GLU A 152 -13.98 9.55 25.36
CA GLU A 152 -14.87 8.86 26.30
C GLU A 152 -15.89 7.95 25.56
N GLN A 153 -16.43 8.42 24.43
CA GLN A 153 -17.32 7.62 23.61
C GLN A 153 -16.62 6.37 23.05
N LEU A 154 -15.41 6.54 22.49
CA LEU A 154 -14.64 5.46 21.90
C LEU A 154 -14.14 4.48 22.96
N GLU A 155 -13.75 4.95 24.15
CA GLU A 155 -13.36 4.09 25.27
C GLU A 155 -14.52 3.17 25.71
N ARG A 156 -15.73 3.71 25.80
CA ARG A 156 -16.93 2.89 26.08
C ARG A 156 -17.15 1.82 25.02
N GLN A 157 -17.03 2.17 23.73
CA GLN A 157 -17.17 1.22 22.63
C GLN A 157 -16.07 0.14 22.66
N PHE A 158 -14.81 0.55 22.89
CA PHE A 158 -13.69 -0.36 23.01
C PHE A 158 -13.90 -1.37 24.17
N GLY A 159 -14.39 -0.90 25.30
CA GLY A 159 -14.68 -1.74 26.48
C GLY A 159 -15.87 -2.68 26.29
N ALA A 160 -16.87 -2.24 25.53
CA ALA A 160 -18.08 -3.03 25.27
C ALA A 160 -17.90 -4.08 24.16
N SER A 161 -16.99 -3.85 23.21
CA SER A 161 -16.76 -4.78 22.10
C SER A 161 -15.91 -5.98 22.52
N ARG A 162 -16.31 -7.16 22.05
CA ARG A 162 -15.52 -8.41 22.10
C ARG A 162 -14.89 -8.76 20.77
N ASP A 163 -15.29 -8.05 19.70
CA ASP A 163 -14.75 -8.25 18.36
C ASP A 163 -13.35 -7.64 18.25
N THR A 164 -12.37 -8.47 17.88
CA THR A 164 -10.96 -8.09 17.78
C THR A 164 -10.74 -6.98 16.76
N GLU A 165 -11.42 -7.04 15.61
CA GLU A 165 -11.28 -6.05 14.54
C GLU A 165 -11.84 -4.69 14.97
N THR A 166 -13.02 -4.66 15.58
CA THR A 166 -13.61 -3.43 16.14
C THR A 166 -12.70 -2.80 17.19
N ARG A 167 -12.17 -3.61 18.14
CA ARG A 167 -11.23 -3.10 19.15
C ARG A 167 -9.96 -2.55 18.53
N LEU A 168 -9.42 -3.23 17.51
CA LEU A 168 -8.25 -2.78 16.76
C LEU A 168 -8.50 -1.40 16.14
N LEU A 169 -9.60 -1.24 15.42
CA LEU A 169 -9.96 0.01 14.73
C LEU A 169 -10.20 1.17 15.73
N ILE A 170 -10.99 0.92 16.78
CA ILE A 170 -11.31 1.94 17.79
C ILE A 170 -10.07 2.33 18.60
N GLY A 171 -9.24 1.35 18.99
CA GLY A 171 -8.00 1.64 19.71
C GLY A 171 -7.01 2.47 18.87
N HIS A 172 -6.90 2.19 17.57
CA HIS A 172 -6.12 3.04 16.66
C HIS A 172 -6.71 4.43 16.48
N ALA A 173 -8.04 4.58 16.48
CA ALA A 173 -8.69 5.90 16.47
C ALA A 173 -8.34 6.71 17.73
N LEU A 174 -8.42 6.07 18.90
CA LEU A 174 -8.02 6.68 20.19
C LEU A 174 -6.53 7.07 20.20
N ALA A 175 -5.66 6.15 19.75
CA ALA A 175 -4.23 6.45 19.64
C ALA A 175 -3.98 7.69 18.75
N ARG A 176 -4.69 7.78 17.63
CA ARG A 176 -4.55 8.92 16.71
C ARG A 176 -5.06 10.23 17.33
N ILE A 177 -6.17 10.21 18.07
CA ILE A 177 -6.69 11.39 18.78
C ILE A 177 -5.66 11.87 19.81
N GLU A 178 -5.07 10.95 20.57
CA GLU A 178 -4.06 11.31 21.56
C GLU A 178 -2.77 11.86 20.91
N GLU A 179 -2.38 11.38 19.72
CA GLU A 179 -1.29 11.99 18.93
C GLU A 179 -1.59 13.45 18.55
N VAL A 180 -2.81 13.73 18.10
CA VAL A 180 -3.22 15.11 17.76
C VAL A 180 -3.17 16.01 18.99
N ARG A 181 -3.53 15.49 20.16
CA ARG A 181 -3.42 16.16 21.47
C ARG A 181 -1.99 16.24 21.99
N ARG A 182 -1.01 15.61 21.32
CA ARG A 182 0.39 15.47 21.73
C ARG A 182 0.59 14.65 23.01
N ASN A 183 -0.36 13.81 23.37
CA ASN A 183 -0.29 12.87 24.48
C ASN A 183 0.34 11.54 24.00
N TRP A 184 1.62 11.59 23.68
CA TRP A 184 2.31 10.49 22.97
C TRP A 184 2.30 9.17 23.74
N ASP A 185 2.47 9.20 25.06
CA ASP A 185 2.46 8.01 25.91
C ASP A 185 1.05 7.38 26.02
N ALA A 186 0.01 8.22 26.10
CA ALA A 186 -1.37 7.74 26.03
C ALA A 186 -1.69 7.13 24.66
N SER A 187 -1.21 7.74 23.57
CA SER A 187 -1.31 7.18 22.22
C SER A 187 -0.66 5.80 22.15
N PHE A 188 0.55 5.64 22.67
CA PHE A 188 1.26 4.37 22.69
C PHE A 188 0.49 3.31 23.50
N ALA A 189 0.01 3.64 24.68
CA ALA A 189 -0.79 2.73 25.50
C ALA A 189 -2.07 2.27 24.77
N TRP A 190 -2.70 3.13 23.97
CA TRP A 190 -3.84 2.72 23.16
C TRP A 190 -3.46 1.79 22.02
N LEU A 191 -2.31 2.00 21.37
CA LEU A 191 -1.79 1.08 20.34
C LEU A 191 -1.56 -0.33 20.94
N GLU A 192 -0.96 -0.43 22.13
CA GLU A 192 -0.75 -1.72 22.81
C GLU A 192 -2.08 -2.41 23.06
N ARG A 193 -3.03 -1.72 23.70
CA ARG A 193 -4.37 -2.25 23.99
C ARG A 193 -5.13 -2.68 22.73
N ALA A 194 -5.00 -1.91 21.64
CA ALA A 194 -5.63 -2.20 20.37
C ALA A 194 -5.07 -3.47 19.73
N LYS A 195 -3.76 -3.67 19.79
CA LYS A 195 -3.06 -4.75 19.09
C LYS A 195 -3.00 -6.06 19.88
N ASP A 196 -3.16 -6.01 21.19
CA ASP A 196 -2.95 -7.17 22.05
C ASP A 196 -3.78 -8.41 21.64
N ALA A 197 -5.09 -8.25 21.44
CA ALA A 197 -5.95 -9.36 21.01
C ALA A 197 -5.61 -9.81 19.58
N LYS A 198 -5.30 -8.88 18.68
CA LYS A 198 -4.95 -9.19 17.28
C LYS A 198 -3.60 -9.88 17.16
N ARG A 199 -2.63 -9.51 17.97
CA ARG A 199 -1.34 -10.19 18.08
C ARG A 199 -1.49 -11.68 18.39
N VAL A 200 -2.36 -12.01 19.36
CA VAL A 200 -2.63 -13.41 19.71
C VAL A 200 -3.37 -14.15 18.59
N GLU A 201 -4.35 -13.50 17.96
CA GLU A 201 -5.14 -14.09 16.86
C GLU A 201 -4.27 -14.40 15.65
N VAL A 202 -3.38 -13.46 15.26
CA VAL A 202 -2.57 -13.58 14.04
C VAL A 202 -1.36 -14.50 14.24
N GLY A 203 -0.70 -14.44 15.40
CA GLY A 203 0.47 -15.24 15.72
C GLY A 203 1.62 -15.08 14.72
N HIS A 204 2.47 -14.06 14.89
CA HIS A 204 3.61 -13.86 13.99
C HIS A 204 4.62 -15.00 14.12
N ASP A 205 5.07 -15.55 13.00
CA ASP A 205 6.09 -16.59 12.95
C ASP A 205 7.46 -15.99 12.57
N ARG A 206 8.32 -15.79 13.59
CA ARG A 206 9.69 -15.29 13.38
C ARG A 206 10.54 -16.25 12.56
N ALA A 207 10.37 -17.56 12.71
CA ALA A 207 11.12 -18.54 11.93
C ALA A 207 10.77 -18.48 10.45
N PHE A 208 9.52 -18.19 10.11
CA PHE A 208 9.12 -17.91 8.72
C PHE A 208 9.78 -16.63 8.19
N ALA A 209 9.82 -15.57 8.99
CA ALA A 209 10.48 -14.32 8.60
C ALA A 209 12.00 -14.51 8.41
N ASP A 210 12.65 -15.30 9.30
CA ASP A 210 14.06 -15.66 9.16
C ASP A 210 14.32 -16.44 7.89
N ALA A 211 13.57 -17.51 7.65
CA ALA A 211 13.72 -18.35 6.44
C ALA A 211 13.53 -17.50 5.15
N LEU A 212 12.61 -16.55 5.18
CA LEU A 212 12.36 -15.65 4.04
C LEU A 212 13.57 -14.73 3.78
N ALA A 213 14.13 -14.10 4.81
CA ALA A 213 15.29 -13.24 4.70
C ALA A 213 16.54 -14.04 4.29
N ASP A 214 16.76 -15.22 4.87
CA ASP A 214 17.89 -16.09 4.53
C ASP A 214 17.82 -16.56 3.07
N ALA A 215 16.65 -16.97 2.59
CA ALA A 215 16.46 -17.34 1.17
C ALA A 215 16.68 -16.14 0.23
N ALA A 216 16.23 -14.95 0.62
CA ALA A 216 16.47 -13.74 -0.15
C ALA A 216 17.96 -13.41 -0.25
N ILE A 217 18.71 -13.50 0.86
CA ILE A 217 20.16 -13.29 0.88
C ILE A 217 20.86 -14.38 0.06
N ALA A 218 20.52 -15.66 0.25
CA ALA A 218 21.12 -16.77 -0.49
C ALA A 218 20.85 -16.67 -2.01
N SER A 219 19.79 -16.00 -2.43
CA SER A 219 19.48 -15.80 -3.85
C SER A 219 20.49 -14.92 -4.60
N ILE A 220 21.38 -14.24 -3.89
CA ILE A 220 22.50 -13.47 -4.45
C ILE A 220 23.48 -14.42 -5.16
N ASP A 221 23.69 -15.62 -4.61
CA ASP A 221 24.60 -16.64 -5.14
C ASP A 221 24.03 -17.40 -6.36
N GLY A 222 22.88 -16.99 -6.86
CA GLY A 222 22.27 -17.54 -8.06
C GLY A 222 23.05 -17.22 -9.35
N PRO A 223 22.50 -17.58 -10.52
CA PRO A 223 23.13 -17.26 -11.81
C PRO A 223 23.44 -15.78 -11.96
N PRO A 224 24.51 -15.41 -12.67
CA PRO A 224 25.01 -14.04 -12.78
C PRO A 224 23.93 -13.05 -13.25
N ILE A 225 23.92 -11.86 -12.65
CA ILE A 225 23.09 -10.75 -13.08
C ILE A 225 23.79 -10.06 -14.25
N ALA A 226 23.13 -10.03 -15.41
CA ALA A 226 23.68 -9.38 -16.58
C ALA A 226 23.79 -7.87 -16.37
N GLU A 227 24.94 -7.28 -16.66
CA GLU A 227 25.10 -5.83 -16.70
C GLU A 227 24.59 -5.30 -18.05
N ARG A 228 23.52 -4.54 -17.99
CA ARG A 228 23.02 -3.77 -19.14
C ARG A 228 22.79 -2.32 -18.74
N PRO A 229 23.12 -1.35 -19.61
CA PRO A 229 22.73 0.04 -19.40
C PRO A 229 21.21 0.16 -19.23
N ALA A 230 20.76 1.16 -18.50
CA ALA A 230 19.34 1.48 -18.52
C ALA A 230 18.94 1.87 -19.94
N GLY A 231 17.98 1.15 -20.52
CA GLY A 231 17.32 1.56 -21.76
C GLY A 231 16.17 2.51 -21.46
N ASP A 232 15.64 3.12 -22.51
CA ASP A 232 14.55 4.10 -22.42
C ASP A 232 13.27 3.53 -21.80
N GLU A 233 13.06 2.21 -21.87
CA GLU A 233 11.90 1.51 -21.34
C GLU A 233 12.20 0.67 -20.07
N SER A 234 13.37 0.87 -19.46
CA SER A 234 13.77 0.08 -18.29
C SER A 234 12.90 0.40 -17.07
N PRO A 235 12.29 -0.60 -16.41
CA PRO A 235 11.48 -0.38 -15.22
C PRO A 235 12.35 0.06 -14.03
N ILE A 236 11.75 0.83 -13.13
CA ILE A 236 12.34 1.26 -11.87
C ILE A 236 11.55 0.58 -10.74
N PHE A 237 12.25 -0.15 -9.88
CA PHE A 237 11.65 -0.74 -8.69
C PHE A 237 12.04 0.11 -7.48
N ILE A 238 11.06 0.53 -6.69
CA ILE A 238 11.30 1.19 -5.40
C ILE A 238 10.87 0.20 -4.32
N VAL A 239 11.85 -0.26 -3.54
CA VAL A 239 11.66 -1.26 -2.50
C VAL A 239 12.14 -0.74 -1.14
N GLY A 240 11.83 -1.47 -0.08
CA GLY A 240 12.22 -1.12 1.27
C GLY A 240 11.18 -1.61 2.27
N MET A 241 11.37 -1.30 3.55
CA MET A 241 10.30 -1.54 4.53
C MET A 241 9.11 -0.60 4.28
N PRO A 242 7.88 -1.03 4.56
CA PRO A 242 6.77 -0.09 4.67
C PRO A 242 7.14 1.08 5.58
N ARG A 243 6.73 2.29 5.25
CA ARG A 243 7.01 3.53 6.02
C ARG A 243 8.49 3.98 6.01
N SER A 244 9.32 3.45 5.14
CA SER A 244 10.71 3.90 4.98
C SER A 244 10.87 5.19 4.14
N GLY A 245 9.82 5.67 3.48
CA GLY A 245 9.87 6.84 2.59
C GLY A 245 9.80 6.49 1.10
N THR A 246 9.46 5.27 0.74
CA THR A 246 9.32 4.81 -0.66
C THR A 246 8.38 5.71 -1.47
N THR A 247 7.27 6.17 -0.87
CA THR A 247 6.33 7.08 -1.54
C THR A 247 6.93 8.47 -1.83
N LEU A 248 7.85 8.97 -1.00
CA LEU A 248 8.54 10.24 -1.25
C LEU A 248 9.39 10.14 -2.52
N VAL A 249 10.20 9.09 -2.62
CA VAL A 249 11.08 8.87 -3.78
C VAL A 249 10.26 8.57 -5.04
N GLU A 250 9.17 7.80 -4.93
CA GLU A 250 8.21 7.61 -6.02
C GLU A 250 7.68 8.96 -6.54
N ARG A 251 7.27 9.87 -5.64
CA ARG A 251 6.75 11.19 -6.03
C ARG A 251 7.80 12.07 -6.69
N ILE A 252 9.01 12.09 -6.17
CA ILE A 252 10.13 12.81 -6.79
C ILE A 252 10.33 12.34 -8.22
N LEU A 253 10.47 11.03 -8.43
CA LEU A 253 10.74 10.45 -9.74
C LEU A 253 9.54 10.54 -10.71
N THR A 254 8.29 10.39 -10.22
CA THR A 254 7.09 10.54 -11.08
C THR A 254 6.77 11.99 -11.42
N SER A 255 7.48 12.96 -10.85
CA SER A 255 7.40 14.35 -11.31
C SER A 255 8.22 14.60 -12.59
N HIS A 256 9.08 13.66 -12.99
CA HIS A 256 9.78 13.66 -14.26
C HIS A 256 8.83 13.29 -15.40
N SER A 257 8.88 14.04 -16.52
CA SER A 257 7.97 13.90 -17.67
C SER A 257 7.95 12.52 -18.33
N ARG A 258 9.04 11.75 -18.22
CA ARG A 258 9.21 10.41 -18.80
C ARG A 258 8.81 9.26 -17.86
N VAL A 259 8.36 9.54 -16.64
CA VAL A 259 8.16 8.53 -15.60
C VAL A 259 6.71 8.53 -15.11
N THR A 260 6.11 7.35 -15.04
CA THR A 260 4.82 7.12 -14.39
C THR A 260 4.95 6.09 -13.28
N SER A 261 3.97 6.00 -12.38
CA SER A 261 3.89 4.91 -11.40
C SER A 261 2.79 3.92 -11.78
N VAL A 262 3.06 2.64 -11.63
CA VAL A 262 2.05 1.57 -11.67
C VAL A 262 1.59 1.15 -10.26
N GLY A 263 2.06 1.84 -9.24
CA GLY A 263 1.67 1.63 -7.83
C GLY A 263 2.37 0.45 -7.16
N GLU A 264 1.67 -0.20 -6.23
CA GLU A 264 2.16 -1.34 -5.47
C GLU A 264 1.71 -2.65 -6.13
N LEU A 265 2.52 -3.17 -7.09
CA LEU A 265 2.16 -4.38 -7.83
C LEU A 265 2.71 -5.65 -7.16
N SER A 266 1.83 -6.62 -6.94
CA SER A 266 2.24 -7.99 -6.60
C SER A 266 2.58 -8.83 -7.84
N ASP A 267 2.50 -8.26 -9.04
CA ASP A 267 2.56 -8.97 -10.33
C ASP A 267 3.88 -9.70 -10.53
N PHE A 268 5.02 -9.06 -10.18
CA PHE A 268 6.31 -9.73 -10.33
C PHE A 268 6.36 -11.05 -9.54
N ALA A 269 5.98 -11.00 -8.27
CA ALA A 269 5.99 -12.16 -7.40
C ALA A 269 4.99 -13.24 -7.84
N ILE A 270 3.80 -12.83 -8.33
CA ILE A 270 2.77 -13.75 -8.85
C ILE A 270 3.26 -14.43 -10.13
N VAL A 271 3.82 -13.69 -11.08
CA VAL A 271 4.35 -14.22 -12.33
C VAL A 271 5.52 -15.16 -12.04
N LEU A 272 6.44 -14.77 -11.17
CA LEU A 272 7.58 -15.60 -10.75
C LEU A 272 7.10 -16.93 -10.17
N LYS A 273 6.20 -16.89 -9.19
CA LYS A 273 5.64 -18.10 -8.56
C LYS A 273 4.95 -19.00 -9.57
N THR A 274 4.14 -18.42 -10.46
CA THR A 274 3.41 -19.16 -11.49
C THR A 274 4.36 -19.85 -12.48
N HIS A 275 5.39 -19.14 -12.94
CA HIS A 275 6.40 -19.65 -13.86
C HIS A 275 7.21 -20.80 -13.24
N LEU A 276 7.59 -20.66 -11.96
CA LEU A 276 8.37 -21.68 -11.26
C LEU A 276 7.52 -22.89 -10.80
N GLY A 277 6.19 -22.77 -10.82
CA GLY A 277 5.29 -23.85 -10.39
C GLY A 277 5.42 -24.21 -8.92
N THR A 278 5.83 -23.26 -8.06
CA THR A 278 6.03 -23.56 -6.63
C THR A 278 4.69 -23.74 -5.91
N PRO A 279 4.58 -24.73 -5.00
CA PRO A 279 3.33 -25.03 -4.32
C PRO A 279 2.93 -23.97 -3.28
N GLY A 280 1.71 -24.09 -2.74
CA GLY A 280 1.19 -23.25 -1.65
C GLY A 280 0.54 -21.94 -2.12
N PRO A 281 -0.23 -21.29 -1.26
CA PRO A 281 -0.96 -20.07 -1.59
C PRO A 281 -0.12 -18.79 -1.48
N MET A 282 0.96 -18.82 -0.69
CA MET A 282 1.77 -17.63 -0.40
C MET A 282 2.67 -17.28 -1.57
N VAL A 283 2.67 -16.00 -1.96
CA VAL A 283 3.55 -15.47 -3.01
C VAL A 283 4.92 -15.13 -2.42
N LEU A 284 4.92 -14.50 -1.25
CA LEU A 284 6.11 -14.22 -0.47
C LEU A 284 6.41 -15.46 0.39
N ASP A 285 7.31 -16.30 -0.09
CA ASP A 285 7.65 -17.61 0.47
C ASP A 285 9.10 -17.98 0.17
N ALA A 286 9.83 -18.53 1.15
CA ALA A 286 11.23 -18.92 0.99
C ALA A 286 11.44 -19.95 -0.14
N GLY A 287 10.50 -20.88 -0.32
CA GLY A 287 10.56 -21.87 -1.41
C GLY A 287 10.46 -21.24 -2.80
N VAL A 288 9.75 -20.12 -2.96
CA VAL A 288 9.71 -19.33 -4.20
C VAL A 288 11.07 -18.70 -4.46
N LEU A 289 11.69 -18.11 -3.43
CA LEU A 289 13.01 -17.46 -3.53
C LEU A 289 14.11 -18.48 -3.84
N ASP A 290 14.08 -19.63 -3.18
CA ASP A 290 15.00 -20.72 -3.43
C ASP A 290 14.85 -21.29 -4.84
N ALA A 291 13.63 -21.45 -5.33
CA ALA A 291 13.39 -21.89 -6.71
C ALA A 291 13.90 -20.86 -7.72
N ALA A 292 13.67 -19.57 -7.46
CA ALA A 292 14.17 -18.47 -8.27
C ALA A 292 15.71 -18.46 -8.32
N ALA A 293 16.38 -18.65 -7.17
CA ALA A 293 17.84 -18.71 -7.08
C ALA A 293 18.43 -19.83 -7.95
N ARG A 294 17.76 -20.98 -8.04
CA ARG A 294 18.18 -22.14 -8.86
C ARG A 294 17.77 -22.06 -10.33
N ALA A 295 16.82 -21.23 -10.69
CA ALA A 295 16.35 -21.10 -12.06
C ALA A 295 17.47 -20.55 -12.95
N ARG A 296 17.72 -21.20 -14.10
CA ARG A 296 18.77 -20.78 -15.04
C ARG A 296 18.37 -19.54 -15.83
N ASP A 297 17.11 -19.46 -16.21
CA ASP A 297 16.55 -18.35 -16.99
C ASP A 297 15.25 -17.85 -16.36
N LEU A 298 15.20 -16.56 -16.13
CA LEU A 298 14.02 -15.84 -15.65
C LEU A 298 13.50 -14.82 -16.68
N SER A 299 14.05 -14.81 -17.91
CA SER A 299 13.60 -13.90 -18.96
C SER A 299 12.09 -13.98 -19.23
N PRO A 300 11.45 -15.18 -19.27
CA PRO A 300 10.01 -15.28 -19.49
C PRO A 300 9.18 -14.63 -18.35
N VAL A 301 9.71 -14.62 -17.13
CA VAL A 301 9.09 -13.90 -15.99
C VAL A 301 9.12 -12.40 -16.25
N GLY A 302 10.28 -11.89 -16.69
CA GLY A 302 10.46 -10.48 -17.03
C GLY A 302 9.56 -10.02 -18.16
N GLU A 303 9.45 -10.81 -19.23
CA GLU A 303 8.59 -10.53 -20.38
C GLU A 303 7.12 -10.44 -19.97
N THR A 304 6.61 -11.43 -19.26
CA THR A 304 5.22 -11.47 -18.78
C THR A 304 4.93 -10.32 -17.81
N TYR A 305 5.87 -10.02 -16.91
CA TYR A 305 5.73 -8.87 -16.01
C TYR A 305 5.65 -7.55 -16.77
N LEU A 306 6.54 -7.32 -17.75
CA LEU A 306 6.55 -6.10 -18.56
C LEU A 306 5.27 -5.92 -19.36
N GLU A 307 4.71 -6.98 -19.93
CA GLU A 307 3.42 -6.93 -20.61
C GLU A 307 2.32 -6.41 -19.70
N ARG A 308 2.24 -6.91 -18.46
CA ARG A 308 1.24 -6.47 -17.47
C ARG A 308 1.48 -5.04 -17.00
N ALA A 309 2.73 -4.70 -16.68
CA ALA A 309 3.07 -3.36 -16.21
C ALA A 309 2.80 -2.28 -17.26
N ARG A 310 3.09 -2.55 -18.55
CA ARG A 310 2.81 -1.63 -19.67
C ARG A 310 1.32 -1.32 -19.82
N MET A 311 0.44 -2.28 -19.59
CA MET A 311 -1.01 -2.03 -19.63
C MET A 311 -1.46 -0.98 -18.59
N LEU A 312 -0.75 -0.87 -17.47
CA LEU A 312 -1.01 0.09 -16.40
C LEU A 312 -0.25 1.41 -16.59
N ALA A 313 0.95 1.34 -17.17
CA ALA A 313 1.83 2.50 -17.35
C ALA A 313 1.35 3.46 -18.47
N GLY A 314 0.49 2.99 -19.38
CA GLY A 314 0.08 3.78 -20.55
C GLY A 314 1.25 4.07 -21.49
N ASP A 315 1.29 5.29 -22.03
CA ASP A 315 2.29 5.71 -23.03
C ASP A 315 3.61 6.23 -22.41
N ALA A 316 3.74 6.20 -21.08
CA ALA A 316 4.97 6.67 -20.44
C ALA A 316 6.16 5.75 -20.78
N PRO A 317 7.32 6.30 -21.19
CA PRO A 317 8.47 5.49 -21.55
C PRO A 317 8.97 4.61 -20.42
N ARG A 318 8.86 5.09 -19.17
CA ARG A 318 9.34 4.39 -17.99
C ARG A 318 8.28 4.31 -16.91
N HIS A 319 8.26 3.23 -16.18
CA HIS A 319 7.35 3.04 -15.06
C HIS A 319 8.09 2.66 -13.78
N ILE A 320 7.49 3.07 -12.67
CA ILE A 320 7.90 2.70 -11.32
C ILE A 320 6.92 1.67 -10.78
N ASP A 321 7.44 0.52 -10.35
CA ASP A 321 6.78 -0.41 -9.44
C ASP A 321 7.29 -0.12 -8.02
N LYS A 322 6.41 0.41 -7.18
CA LYS A 322 6.76 0.74 -5.81
C LYS A 322 6.06 -0.24 -4.85
N MET A 323 6.48 -1.49 -4.85
CA MET A 323 6.04 -2.51 -3.91
C MET A 323 7.13 -2.76 -2.87
N PRO A 324 6.92 -2.35 -1.60
CA PRO A 324 7.94 -2.49 -0.55
C PRO A 324 8.52 -3.90 -0.45
N PHE A 325 7.68 -4.92 -0.48
CA PHE A 325 8.09 -6.32 -0.34
C PHE A 325 8.72 -6.95 -1.60
N ASN A 326 8.75 -6.24 -2.72
CA ASN A 326 9.64 -6.63 -3.82
C ASN A 326 11.12 -6.62 -3.40
N SER A 327 11.44 -6.06 -2.22
CA SER A 327 12.77 -6.16 -1.60
C SER A 327 13.27 -7.60 -1.48
N PHE A 328 12.42 -8.57 -1.20
CA PHE A 328 12.81 -9.97 -1.11
C PHE A 328 13.14 -10.60 -2.47
N PHE A 329 12.65 -10.04 -3.55
CA PHE A 329 12.82 -10.55 -4.92
C PHE A 329 13.89 -9.83 -5.72
N VAL A 330 14.67 -8.92 -5.14
CA VAL A 330 15.63 -8.06 -5.87
C VAL A 330 16.60 -8.85 -6.77
N PRO A 331 17.28 -9.93 -6.34
CA PRO A 331 18.14 -10.70 -7.22
C PRO A 331 17.37 -11.33 -8.41
N ALA A 332 16.15 -11.84 -8.18
CA ALA A 332 15.31 -12.39 -9.23
C ALA A 332 14.82 -11.30 -10.20
N ILE A 333 14.43 -10.13 -9.72
CA ILE A 333 14.07 -8.95 -10.53
C ILE A 333 15.22 -8.57 -11.46
N LEU A 334 16.42 -8.44 -10.92
CA LEU A 334 17.60 -8.04 -11.68
C LEU A 334 18.01 -9.08 -12.74
N ARG A 335 17.73 -10.35 -12.49
CA ARG A 335 17.96 -11.46 -13.47
C ARG A 335 16.89 -11.51 -14.53
N ALA A 336 15.62 -11.37 -14.13
CA ALA A 336 14.49 -11.40 -15.06
C ALA A 336 14.44 -10.18 -15.99
N LEU A 337 14.89 -9.03 -15.50
CA LEU A 337 14.79 -7.72 -16.16
C LEU A 337 16.19 -7.05 -16.28
N PRO A 338 17.01 -7.40 -17.27
CA PRO A 338 18.40 -6.94 -17.35
C PRO A 338 18.59 -5.42 -17.40
N GLY A 339 17.56 -4.64 -17.80
CA GLY A 339 17.58 -3.17 -17.78
C GLY A 339 17.08 -2.53 -16.49
N ALA A 340 16.44 -3.29 -15.59
CA ALA A 340 15.79 -2.73 -14.39
C ALA A 340 16.78 -2.00 -13.45
N ARG A 341 16.28 -0.98 -12.77
CA ARG A 341 16.95 -0.27 -11.68
C ARG A 341 16.16 -0.49 -10.40
N VAL A 342 16.85 -0.81 -9.31
CA VAL A 342 16.24 -1.03 -8.00
C VAL A 342 16.78 0.01 -7.03
N ILE A 343 15.87 0.78 -6.43
CA ILE A 343 16.16 1.75 -5.38
C ILE A 343 15.62 1.19 -4.07
N CYS A 344 16.52 0.91 -3.13
CA CYS A 344 16.18 0.38 -1.81
C CYS A 344 16.20 1.51 -0.77
N LEU A 345 15.02 1.84 -0.25
CA LEU A 345 14.88 2.85 0.81
C LEU A 345 15.21 2.24 2.16
N ARG A 346 16.18 2.84 2.84
CA ARG A 346 16.51 2.58 4.24
C ARG A 346 16.12 3.78 5.09
N ARG A 347 15.87 3.58 6.36
CA ARG A 347 15.52 4.62 7.32
C ARG A 347 16.04 4.21 8.71
N SER A 348 16.21 5.19 9.63
CA SER A 348 16.52 4.89 11.03
C SER A 348 15.63 3.75 11.55
N PRO A 349 16.22 2.63 12.01
CA PRO A 349 15.45 1.49 12.52
C PRO A 349 14.48 1.87 13.65
N HIS A 350 14.82 2.83 14.47
CA HIS A 350 14.00 3.33 15.56
C HIS A 350 12.74 4.05 15.06
N ASP A 351 12.90 4.98 14.11
CA ASP A 351 11.76 5.64 13.47
C ASP A 351 10.94 4.65 12.65
N LEU A 352 11.59 3.69 12.00
CA LEU A 352 10.93 2.67 11.20
C LEU A 352 10.09 1.72 12.05
N LEU A 353 10.63 1.28 13.21
CA LEU A 353 9.90 0.46 14.18
C LEU A 353 8.63 1.17 14.63
N MET A 354 8.77 2.39 15.12
CA MET A 354 7.63 3.15 15.61
C MET A 354 6.63 3.47 14.48
N ALA A 355 7.10 3.79 13.27
CA ALA A 355 6.24 4.07 12.12
C ALA A 355 5.44 2.83 11.67
N ASN A 356 6.03 1.63 11.72
CA ASN A 356 5.33 0.37 11.43
C ASN A 356 4.38 -0.01 12.56
N TYR A 357 4.81 0.10 13.81
CA TYR A 357 3.96 -0.22 14.97
C TYR A 357 2.73 0.70 15.05
N ARG A 358 2.84 1.96 14.72
CA ARG A 358 1.72 2.93 14.69
C ARG A 358 0.77 2.72 13.51
N GLN A 359 1.25 2.10 12.43
CA GLN A 359 0.44 1.90 11.25
C GLN A 359 -0.52 0.73 11.43
N LEU A 360 -1.78 0.95 11.10
CA LEU A 360 -2.71 -0.13 10.86
C LEU A 360 -2.61 -0.52 9.38
N PHE A 361 -1.94 -1.64 9.14
CA PHE A 361 -1.89 -2.23 7.81
C PHE A 361 -3.16 -3.02 7.51
N ALA A 362 -3.36 -3.39 6.23
CA ALA A 362 -4.50 -4.21 5.82
C ALA A 362 -4.46 -5.58 6.54
N THR A 363 -5.50 -5.88 7.31
CA THR A 363 -5.57 -7.05 8.21
C THR A 363 -5.69 -8.39 7.47
N GLY A 364 -6.02 -8.35 6.17
CA GLY A 364 -6.15 -9.55 5.32
C GLY A 364 -4.82 -10.12 4.78
N PHE A 365 -3.67 -9.49 5.06
CA PHE A 365 -2.36 -9.92 4.56
C PHE A 365 -1.44 -10.36 5.70
N SER A 366 -1.06 -11.64 5.69
CA SER A 366 -0.24 -12.25 6.75
C SER A 366 1.18 -11.68 6.86
N TYR A 367 1.73 -11.12 5.79
CA TYR A 367 3.07 -10.54 5.81
C TYR A 367 3.22 -9.25 6.62
N TYR A 368 2.10 -8.66 7.09
CA TYR A 368 2.14 -7.55 8.05
C TYR A 368 2.00 -8.01 9.51
N SER A 369 1.96 -9.32 9.77
CA SER A 369 1.78 -9.90 11.12
C SER A 369 2.81 -9.41 12.15
N TYR A 370 4.03 -9.11 11.72
CA TYR A 370 5.08 -8.56 12.58
C TYR A 370 4.70 -7.22 13.23
N SER A 371 3.83 -6.44 12.60
CA SER A 371 3.51 -5.08 13.04
C SER A 371 2.60 -4.99 14.27
N TYR A 372 2.11 -6.11 14.77
CA TYR A 372 1.27 -6.14 15.96
C TYR A 372 2.04 -6.23 17.28
N ASP A 373 3.35 -6.48 17.22
CA ASP A 373 4.23 -6.55 18.38
C ASP A 373 5.51 -5.74 18.15
N LEU A 374 6.07 -5.10 19.20
CA LEU A 374 7.29 -4.30 19.07
C LEU A 374 8.53 -5.15 18.81
N GLU A 375 8.65 -6.29 19.52
CA GLU A 375 9.81 -7.15 19.36
C GLU A 375 9.80 -7.86 18.02
N ASP A 376 8.60 -8.29 17.55
CA ASP A 376 8.44 -8.86 16.21
C ASP A 376 8.75 -7.82 15.11
N THR A 377 8.32 -6.56 15.34
CA THR A 377 8.66 -5.46 14.42
C THR A 377 10.17 -5.20 14.41
N GLY A 378 10.81 -5.19 15.58
CA GLY A 378 12.26 -5.02 15.71
C GLY A 378 13.04 -6.15 15.02
N HIS A 379 12.63 -7.41 15.24
CA HIS A 379 13.17 -8.57 14.56
C HIS A 379 13.08 -8.46 13.04
N PHE A 380 11.88 -8.16 12.52
CA PHE A 380 11.66 -8.07 11.08
C PHE A 380 12.49 -6.94 10.42
N ILE A 381 12.64 -5.79 11.12
CA ILE A 381 13.50 -4.69 10.68
C ILE A 381 14.97 -5.13 10.65
N ALA A 382 15.46 -5.85 11.66
CA ALA A 382 16.84 -6.33 11.70
C ALA A 382 17.12 -7.27 10.52
N ARG A 383 16.22 -8.20 10.24
CA ARG A 383 16.35 -9.11 9.08
C ARG A 383 16.34 -8.37 7.75
N PHE A 384 15.50 -7.35 7.62
CA PHE A 384 15.50 -6.47 6.45
C PHE A 384 16.83 -5.71 6.29
N GLU A 385 17.39 -5.18 7.39
CA GLU A 385 18.67 -4.47 7.37
C GLU A 385 19.83 -5.40 7.00
N ASP A 386 19.81 -6.66 7.46
CA ASP A 386 20.79 -7.69 7.05
C ASP A 386 20.71 -7.96 5.55
N MET A 387 19.51 -8.15 5.03
CA MET A 387 19.25 -8.36 3.61
C MET A 387 19.69 -7.15 2.76
N ALA A 388 19.33 -5.93 3.17
CA ALA A 388 19.68 -4.72 2.43
C ALA A 388 21.20 -4.51 2.39
N ARG A 389 21.92 -4.78 3.49
CA ARG A 389 23.41 -4.74 3.53
C ARG A 389 24.04 -5.80 2.62
N ALA A 390 23.50 -7.02 2.62
CA ALA A 390 23.98 -8.09 1.74
C ALA A 390 23.82 -7.71 0.26
N TYR A 391 22.67 -7.13 -0.10
CA TYR A 391 22.43 -6.66 -1.46
C TYR A 391 23.37 -5.51 -1.86
N GLU A 392 23.57 -4.53 -0.98
CA GLU A 392 24.45 -3.39 -1.22
C GLU A 392 25.92 -3.86 -1.45
N ALA A 393 26.36 -4.91 -0.73
CA ALA A 393 27.69 -5.45 -0.85
C ALA A 393 27.91 -6.31 -2.11
N ALA A 394 26.88 -6.97 -2.63
CA ALA A 394 27.03 -8.01 -3.65
C ALA A 394 26.41 -7.67 -5.01
N LEU A 395 25.39 -6.80 -5.07
CA LEU A 395 24.71 -6.49 -6.32
C LEU A 395 25.43 -5.37 -7.10
N PRO A 396 25.32 -5.37 -8.45
CA PRO A 396 25.95 -4.33 -9.27
C PRO A 396 25.45 -2.93 -8.90
N ALA A 397 26.35 -2.01 -8.50
CA ALA A 397 26.02 -0.64 -8.10
C ALA A 397 25.32 0.17 -9.21
N ALA A 398 25.54 -0.19 -10.48
CA ALA A 398 24.81 0.41 -11.59
C ALA A 398 23.33 -0.01 -11.66
N ARG A 399 22.91 -1.00 -10.85
CA ARG A 399 21.56 -1.58 -10.92
C ARG A 399 20.82 -1.63 -9.58
N PHE A 400 21.55 -1.50 -8.48
CA PHE A 400 21.00 -1.46 -7.12
C PHE A 400 21.58 -0.24 -6.38
N LEU A 401 20.70 0.62 -5.89
CA LEU A 401 21.05 1.79 -5.10
C LEU A 401 20.34 1.72 -3.74
N ALA A 402 21.11 1.66 -2.65
CA ALA A 402 20.56 1.88 -1.32
C ALA A 402 20.67 3.37 -0.97
N ILE A 403 19.54 3.96 -0.55
CA ILE A 403 19.47 5.38 -0.18
C ILE A 403 18.74 5.54 1.15
N ARG A 404 19.22 6.44 2.01
CA ARG A 404 18.59 6.71 3.30
C ARG A 404 17.58 7.82 3.19
N TYR A 405 16.42 7.62 3.83
CA TYR A 405 15.36 8.62 3.92
C TYR A 405 15.85 9.95 4.51
N GLU A 406 16.67 9.87 5.55
CA GLU A 406 17.24 11.02 6.25
C GLU A 406 18.09 11.88 5.31
N ASP A 407 18.88 11.24 4.41
CA ASP A 407 19.73 11.94 3.44
C ASP A 407 18.89 12.65 2.38
N VAL A 408 17.79 12.02 1.92
CA VAL A 408 16.83 12.65 0.98
C VAL A 408 16.17 13.88 1.61
N VAL A 409 15.87 13.82 2.92
CA VAL A 409 15.27 14.95 3.65
C VAL A 409 16.32 16.06 3.89
N ALA A 410 17.56 15.71 4.18
CA ALA A 410 18.62 16.66 4.48
C ALA A 410 19.15 17.38 3.23
N ASP A 411 19.24 16.67 2.11
CA ASP A 411 19.72 17.20 0.81
C ASP A 411 18.82 16.72 -0.33
N GLN A 412 17.64 17.33 -0.44
CA GLN A 412 16.68 16.99 -1.49
C GLN A 412 17.28 17.10 -2.88
N ARG A 413 18.04 18.20 -3.15
CA ARG A 413 18.58 18.45 -4.48
C ARG A 413 19.63 17.42 -4.88
N GLY A 414 20.68 17.25 -4.06
CA GLY A 414 21.75 16.31 -4.36
C GLY A 414 21.25 14.88 -4.48
N LYS A 415 20.30 14.49 -3.61
CA LYS A 415 19.70 13.15 -3.68
C LYS A 415 18.74 12.95 -4.85
N THR A 416 18.05 14.00 -5.31
CA THR A 416 17.27 13.96 -6.55
C THR A 416 18.18 13.80 -7.77
N GLU A 417 19.32 14.52 -7.82
CA GLU A 417 20.33 14.38 -8.87
C GLU A 417 20.90 12.95 -8.91
N GLU A 418 21.22 12.37 -7.75
CA GLU A 418 21.70 10.98 -7.62
C GLU A 418 20.65 9.98 -8.12
N LEU A 419 19.39 10.12 -7.72
CA LEU A 419 18.27 9.26 -8.13
C LEU A 419 18.03 9.32 -9.65
N LEU A 420 18.00 10.51 -10.24
CA LEU A 420 17.81 10.70 -11.68
C LEU A 420 19.00 10.11 -12.46
N SER A 421 20.23 10.41 -12.06
CA SER A 421 21.44 9.86 -12.66
C SER A 421 21.46 8.33 -12.61
N PHE A 422 21.15 7.74 -11.45
CA PHE A 422 21.06 6.29 -11.28
C PHE A 422 20.00 5.68 -12.21
N CYS A 423 18.89 6.36 -12.40
CA CYS A 423 17.84 5.93 -13.33
C CYS A 423 18.18 6.22 -14.81
N GLY A 424 19.25 6.96 -15.13
CA GLY A 424 19.55 7.39 -16.50
C GLY A 424 18.52 8.40 -17.03
N LEU A 425 18.08 9.32 -16.16
CA LEU A 425 17.16 10.39 -16.46
C LEU A 425 17.89 11.74 -16.38
N ASP A 426 17.54 12.65 -17.28
CA ASP A 426 18.03 14.01 -17.23
C ASP A 426 17.38 14.78 -16.08
N TRP A 427 17.98 15.92 -15.70
CA TRP A 427 17.41 16.79 -14.68
C TRP A 427 16.14 17.49 -15.16
N GLU A 428 15.09 17.45 -14.34
CA GLU A 428 13.88 18.27 -14.51
C GLU A 428 13.53 18.95 -13.17
N ASP A 429 13.35 20.29 -13.21
CA ASP A 429 13.03 21.07 -11.99
C ASP A 429 11.71 20.63 -11.32
N ALA A 430 10.80 20.03 -12.08
CA ALA A 430 9.55 19.47 -11.57
C ALA A 430 9.78 18.41 -10.47
N CYS A 431 10.92 17.71 -10.47
CA CYS A 431 11.27 16.74 -9.44
C CYS A 431 11.53 17.38 -8.06
N MET A 432 11.85 18.69 -8.02
CA MET A 432 11.97 19.44 -6.77
C MET A 432 10.62 19.86 -6.20
N ASP A 433 9.61 20.01 -7.06
CA ASP A 433 8.25 20.43 -6.72
C ASP A 433 7.25 19.25 -6.67
N PHE A 434 7.70 18.07 -6.25
CA PHE A 434 6.95 16.81 -6.25
C PHE A 434 5.58 16.91 -5.54
N GLN A 435 5.39 17.83 -4.58
CA GLN A 435 4.13 18.09 -3.90
C GLN A 435 3.04 18.61 -4.85
N ARG A 436 3.41 19.18 -6.02
CA ARG A 436 2.50 19.65 -7.07
C ARG A 436 2.10 18.55 -8.04
N ASN A 437 2.74 17.40 -7.98
CA ASN A 437 2.41 16.28 -8.85
C ASN A 437 0.96 15.82 -8.60
N ALA A 438 0.11 15.85 -9.61
CA ALA A 438 -1.31 15.54 -9.53
C ALA A 438 -1.62 14.03 -9.60
N GLN A 439 -0.62 13.17 -9.88
CA GLN A 439 -0.87 11.74 -9.98
C GLN A 439 -1.45 11.19 -8.68
N PRO A 440 -2.45 10.28 -8.74
CA PRO A 440 -3.03 9.65 -7.56
C PRO A 440 -1.98 8.90 -6.71
N VAL A 441 -2.14 8.94 -5.40
CA VAL A 441 -1.28 8.20 -4.45
C VAL A 441 -2.15 7.28 -3.61
N ALA A 442 -2.12 5.99 -3.90
CA ALA A 442 -2.92 4.98 -3.21
C ALA A 442 -2.13 4.29 -2.08
N THR A 443 -1.52 5.07 -1.16
CA THR A 443 -0.75 4.53 -0.04
C THR A 443 -1.11 5.19 1.28
N ALA A 444 -0.76 4.54 2.39
CA ALA A 444 -0.92 5.11 3.74
C ALA A 444 -0.17 6.44 3.96
N SER A 445 0.74 6.81 3.04
CA SER A 445 1.51 8.06 3.07
C SER A 445 0.94 9.15 2.15
N SER A 446 -0.23 8.94 1.54
CA SER A 446 -0.82 9.82 0.51
C SER A 446 -1.00 11.28 0.96
N VAL A 447 -1.35 11.50 2.22
CA VAL A 447 -1.51 12.83 2.79
C VAL A 447 -0.15 13.53 3.00
N GLN A 448 0.86 12.75 3.41
CA GLN A 448 2.18 13.28 3.77
C GLN A 448 2.97 13.82 2.57
N VAL A 449 2.84 13.19 1.41
CA VAL A 449 3.58 13.55 0.19
C VAL A 449 2.95 14.70 -0.62
N ARG A 450 1.86 15.28 -0.13
CA ARG A 450 1.22 16.48 -0.70
C ARG A 450 1.75 17.79 -0.10
N SER A 451 2.73 17.70 0.80
CA SER A 451 3.42 18.84 1.41
C SER A 451 4.89 18.82 1.01
N PRO A 452 5.59 19.97 1.01
CA PRO A 452 7.03 20.02 0.85
C PRO A 452 7.74 19.10 1.86
N ILE A 453 8.98 18.70 1.57
CA ILE A 453 9.79 17.89 2.50
C ILE A 453 9.85 18.56 3.87
N TYR A 454 9.64 17.77 4.91
CA TYR A 454 9.72 18.21 6.30
C TYR A 454 10.54 17.21 7.13
N SER A 455 11.36 17.74 8.03
CA SER A 455 12.23 16.93 8.90
C SER A 455 11.54 16.37 10.14
N SER A 456 10.30 16.79 10.43
CA SER A 456 9.61 16.42 11.67
C SER A 456 9.24 14.95 11.80
N SER A 457 9.43 14.16 10.73
CA SER A 457 9.31 12.70 10.72
C SER A 457 10.57 11.97 11.20
N ILE A 458 11.72 12.67 11.28
CA ILE A 458 12.98 12.14 11.79
C ILE A 458 13.01 12.28 13.30
N GLY A 459 13.38 11.21 14.00
CA GLY A 459 13.41 11.17 15.46
C GLY A 459 12.03 11.18 16.12
N GLN A 460 10.96 10.89 15.38
CA GLN A 460 9.60 10.87 15.92
C GLN A 460 9.42 9.89 17.08
N TRP A 461 10.11 8.76 17.04
CA TRP A 461 10.06 7.74 18.08
C TRP A 461 10.42 8.30 19.48
N ARG A 462 11.27 9.33 19.53
CA ARG A 462 11.69 9.98 20.78
C ARG A 462 10.57 10.75 21.50
N ARG A 463 9.44 11.00 20.84
CA ARG A 463 8.26 11.64 21.44
C ARG A 463 7.52 10.74 22.42
N TYR A 464 7.65 9.42 22.25
CA TYR A 464 7.03 8.40 23.09
C TYR A 464 7.94 8.05 24.26
N GLU A 465 7.96 8.88 25.29
CA GLU A 465 8.96 8.82 26.36
C GLU A 465 8.98 7.48 27.09
N HIS A 466 7.80 6.98 27.47
CA HIS A 466 7.67 5.67 28.13
C HIS A 466 7.98 4.47 27.20
N ALA A 467 7.84 4.65 25.90
CA ALA A 467 8.15 3.60 24.94
C ALA A 467 9.62 3.56 24.51
N ARG A 468 10.41 4.62 24.75
CA ARG A 468 11.80 4.72 24.25
C ARG A 468 12.63 3.49 24.58
N LYS A 469 12.69 3.16 25.87
CA LYS A 469 13.47 2.00 26.31
C LYS A 469 13.04 0.70 25.63
N ARG A 470 11.73 0.49 25.47
CA ARG A 470 11.20 -0.71 24.83
C ARG A 470 11.54 -0.78 23.35
N VAL A 471 11.52 0.36 22.65
CA VAL A 471 11.95 0.46 21.25
C VAL A 471 13.44 0.15 21.11
N GLU A 472 14.27 0.72 22.00
CA GLU A 472 15.71 0.44 22.05
C GLU A 472 16.00 -1.03 22.38
N ASP A 473 15.34 -1.60 23.41
CA ASP A 473 15.50 -3.00 23.82
C ASP A 473 15.08 -3.96 22.68
N ALA A 474 13.95 -3.68 22.00
CA ALA A 474 13.48 -4.49 20.87
C ALA A 474 14.45 -4.51 19.68
N LEU A 475 15.14 -3.43 19.42
CA LEU A 475 16.17 -3.34 18.37
C LEU A 475 17.50 -3.90 18.83
N ALA A 476 17.94 -3.61 20.06
CA ALA A 476 19.20 -4.10 20.63
C ALA A 476 19.24 -5.64 20.75
N ALA A 477 18.10 -6.28 21.03
CA ALA A 477 17.96 -7.73 21.02
C ALA A 477 18.37 -8.39 19.69
N HIS A 478 18.39 -7.62 18.61
CA HIS A 478 18.76 -8.06 17.26
C HIS A 478 20.00 -7.35 16.72
N GLY A 479 20.86 -6.79 17.61
CA GLY A 479 22.14 -6.21 17.25
C GLY A 479 22.10 -4.83 16.58
N ILE A 480 20.95 -4.15 16.63
CA ILE A 480 20.83 -2.76 16.15
C ILE A 480 21.26 -1.80 17.27
N ALA A 481 22.29 -1.00 17.00
CA ALA A 481 22.82 -0.04 17.96
C ALA A 481 21.82 1.09 18.29
N PRO A 482 21.91 1.70 19.47
CA PRO A 482 21.13 2.90 19.81
C PRO A 482 21.32 4.01 18.78
N ASP A 483 20.25 4.80 18.57
CA ASP A 483 20.23 5.90 17.61
C ASP A 483 21.10 7.05 18.13
N GLY A 484 22.22 7.31 17.46
CA GLY A 484 23.19 8.36 17.83
C GLY A 484 24.43 7.84 18.56
N ALA A 485 24.69 6.51 18.55
CA ALA A 485 25.97 5.92 18.99
C ALA A 485 27.03 5.95 17.88
#